data_faf4f4da35d72714d96c16e0a9b6b226
#
_entry.id   faf4f4da35d72714d96c16e0a9b6b226
#
_cell.length_a   1.000
_cell.length_b   1.000
_cell.length_c   1.000
_cell.angle_alpha   90.00
_cell.angle_beta   90.00
_cell.angle_gamma   90.00
#
_symmetry.space_group_name_H-M   'P 1'
#
loop_
_entity.id
_entity.type
_entity.pdbx_description
1 polymer ?
#
loop_
_entity_poly.entity_id
_entity_poly.type
_entity_poly.pdbx_seq_one_letter_code
_entity_poly.pdbx_strand_id
1 'polypeptide(L)'
;WQPLTKFPLNVRAFYKKVFRMPTLNDLYYTFIGNKDLKPEYTTQYDVGITFSHTWNNHWLKSLDLQIDGYYNEVDDKIIAMPTSNQFRWTMINLGHVEIRGLDAAIRGEWGFGKVELSTLFNYTYQKAQDFTDPTSEWYGGQIPYIPWHGGSIILNGSYQTWSCNYSFIYTGERYEAVANIPENYAQPWYTHD
;
A
#
# COMPACT_ATOMS: atom_id res chain seq x y z
N TRP A 1 -9.22 -20.82 5.15
CA TRP A 1 -8.90 -22.20 5.60
C TRP A 1 -7.97 -22.16 6.80
N GLN A 2 -8.25 -22.94 7.85
CA GLN A 2 -7.46 -23.06 9.06
C GLN A 2 -6.78 -24.43 9.06
N PRO A 3 -5.49 -24.51 8.69
CA PRO A 3 -4.78 -25.76 8.47
C PRO A 3 -4.51 -26.54 9.77
N LEU A 4 -4.49 -25.86 10.91
CA LEU A 4 -4.16 -26.44 12.21
C LEU A 4 -5.25 -26.07 13.22
N THR A 5 -6.10 -27.02 13.59
CA THR A 5 -7.24 -26.80 14.51
C THR A 5 -6.82 -26.33 15.92
N LYS A 6 -5.58 -26.58 16.32
CA LYS A 6 -5.01 -26.17 17.63
C LYS A 6 -4.12 -24.93 17.55
N PHE A 7 -3.85 -24.42 16.35
CA PHE A 7 -2.96 -23.28 16.13
C PHE A 7 -3.75 -22.16 15.44
N PRO A 8 -3.75 -20.94 15.94
CA PRO A 8 -4.59 -19.86 15.44
C PRO A 8 -4.04 -19.23 14.15
N LEU A 9 -3.73 -20.07 13.17
CA LEU A 9 -3.23 -19.71 11.85
C LEU A 9 -4.33 -19.91 10.81
N ASN A 10 -4.64 -18.87 10.06
CA ASN A 10 -5.53 -18.95 8.91
C ASN A 10 -4.75 -18.58 7.64
N VAL A 11 -5.03 -19.33 6.57
CA VAL A 11 -4.54 -19.04 5.23
C VAL A 11 -5.73 -18.67 4.35
N ARG A 12 -5.59 -17.59 3.60
CA ARG A 12 -6.56 -17.15 2.61
C ARG A 12 -5.91 -17.05 1.25
N ALA A 13 -6.67 -17.29 0.20
CA ALA A 13 -6.30 -17.01 -1.16
C ALA A 13 -7.55 -16.57 -1.91
N PHE A 14 -7.43 -15.59 -2.77
CA PHE A 14 -8.53 -15.24 -3.66
C PHE A 14 -8.05 -14.85 -5.04
N TYR A 15 -8.95 -15.02 -5.97
CA TYR A 15 -8.88 -14.53 -7.34
C TYR A 15 -10.11 -13.67 -7.59
N LYS A 16 -9.93 -12.47 -8.15
CA LYS A 16 -11.03 -11.54 -8.36
C LYS A 16 -10.79 -10.74 -9.64
N LYS A 17 -11.86 -10.53 -10.42
CA LYS A 17 -11.90 -9.53 -11.48
C LYS A 17 -12.82 -8.41 -11.06
N VAL A 18 -12.33 -7.19 -11.16
CA VAL A 18 -13.07 -5.98 -10.84
C VAL A 18 -12.90 -4.95 -11.94
N PHE A 19 -13.84 -4.03 -12.05
CA PHE A 19 -13.69 -2.85 -12.87
C PHE A 19 -13.98 -1.59 -12.08
N ARG A 20 -13.37 -0.49 -12.48
CA ARG A 20 -13.60 0.83 -11.91
C ARG A 20 -13.97 1.80 -13.03
N MET A 21 -15.15 2.39 -12.93
CA MET A 21 -15.54 3.50 -13.80
C MET A 21 -14.75 4.76 -13.40
N PRO A 22 -14.35 5.61 -14.35
CA PRO A 22 -13.83 6.92 -14.02
C PRO A 22 -14.82 7.69 -13.14
N THR A 23 -14.32 8.36 -12.12
CA THR A 23 -15.15 9.22 -11.26
C THR A 23 -15.53 10.51 -12.00
N LEU A 24 -16.54 11.23 -11.48
CA LEU A 24 -16.88 12.55 -12.02
C LEU A 24 -15.70 13.53 -11.95
N ASN A 25 -14.86 13.42 -10.94
CA ASN A 25 -13.65 14.22 -10.85
C ASN A 25 -12.63 13.84 -11.92
N ASP A 26 -12.41 12.54 -12.16
CA ASP A 26 -11.50 12.07 -13.21
C ASP A 26 -11.93 12.62 -14.60
N LEU A 27 -13.24 12.71 -14.85
CA LEU A 27 -13.81 13.14 -16.14
C LEU A 27 -13.93 14.67 -16.28
N TYR A 28 -14.35 15.37 -15.21
CA TYR A 28 -14.86 16.75 -15.33
C TYR A 28 -14.16 17.76 -14.41
N TYR A 29 -13.19 17.35 -13.60
CA TYR A 29 -12.49 18.31 -12.74
C TYR A 29 -11.76 19.35 -13.62
N THR A 30 -12.01 20.63 -13.32
CA THR A 30 -11.53 21.75 -14.13
C THR A 30 -10.01 21.69 -14.32
N PHE A 31 -9.55 21.72 -15.58
CA PHE A 31 -8.15 21.68 -16.03
C PHE A 31 -7.41 20.34 -15.88
N ILE A 32 -7.95 19.34 -15.17
CA ILE A 32 -7.30 18.05 -14.93
C ILE A 32 -8.10 16.90 -15.55
N GLY A 33 -9.43 16.98 -15.49
CA GLY A 33 -10.33 15.93 -15.95
C GLY A 33 -10.20 15.61 -17.44
N ASN A 34 -10.42 14.34 -17.77
CA ASN A 34 -10.37 13.86 -19.14
C ASN A 34 -11.64 13.04 -19.44
N LYS A 35 -12.46 13.51 -20.38
CA LYS A 35 -13.73 12.88 -20.75
C LYS A 35 -13.58 11.59 -21.57
N ASP A 36 -12.39 11.37 -22.11
CA ASP A 36 -12.09 10.22 -22.98
C ASP A 36 -11.56 9.01 -22.20
N LEU A 37 -11.60 9.07 -20.85
CA LEU A 37 -11.16 7.97 -20.00
C LEU A 37 -12.03 6.73 -20.17
N LYS A 38 -11.37 5.59 -20.30
CA LYS A 38 -11.97 4.27 -20.30
C LYS A 38 -12.07 3.71 -18.86
N PRO A 39 -13.00 2.76 -18.63
CA PRO A 39 -13.01 2.01 -17.39
C PRO A 39 -11.71 1.23 -17.19
N GLU A 40 -11.21 1.20 -15.94
CA GLU A 40 -10.08 0.38 -15.52
C GLU A 40 -10.55 -1.03 -15.18
N TYR A 41 -9.85 -2.05 -15.65
CA TYR A 41 -10.12 -3.47 -15.35
C TYR A 41 -8.94 -4.06 -14.60
N THR A 42 -9.22 -4.72 -13.48
CA THR A 42 -8.17 -5.32 -12.63
C THR A 42 -8.45 -6.80 -12.42
N THR A 43 -7.44 -7.62 -12.70
CA THR A 43 -7.39 -9.03 -12.29
C THR A 43 -6.48 -9.11 -11.07
N GLN A 44 -7.01 -9.59 -9.92
CA GLN A 44 -6.32 -9.65 -8.65
C GLN A 44 -6.08 -11.10 -8.22
N TYR A 45 -4.87 -11.39 -7.80
CA TYR A 45 -4.45 -12.62 -7.13
C TYR A 45 -3.85 -12.25 -5.79
N ASP A 46 -4.30 -12.89 -4.74
CA ASP A 46 -3.84 -12.61 -3.37
C ASP A 46 -3.72 -13.90 -2.59
N VAL A 47 -2.65 -14.00 -1.79
CA VAL A 47 -2.45 -15.06 -0.81
C VAL A 47 -2.02 -14.43 0.49
N GLY A 48 -2.79 -14.68 1.55
CA GLY A 48 -2.56 -14.10 2.85
C GLY A 48 -2.52 -15.12 3.98
N ILE A 49 -1.78 -14.76 5.01
CA ILE A 49 -1.67 -15.52 6.25
C ILE A 49 -2.08 -14.58 7.39
N THR A 50 -2.93 -15.07 8.30
CA THR A 50 -3.25 -14.39 9.55
C THR A 50 -3.00 -15.30 10.74
N PHE A 51 -2.36 -14.75 11.75
CA PHE A 51 -2.17 -15.38 13.04
C PHE A 51 -2.72 -14.46 14.12
N SER A 52 -3.50 -14.98 15.08
CA SER A 52 -4.04 -14.20 16.18
C SER A 52 -4.04 -15.08 17.44
N HIS A 53 -3.36 -14.62 18.47
CA HIS A 53 -3.30 -15.36 19.73
C HIS A 53 -3.32 -14.42 20.94
N THR A 54 -4.04 -14.86 21.97
CA THR A 54 -4.13 -14.16 23.25
C THR A 54 -3.60 -15.07 24.36
N TRP A 55 -2.70 -14.55 25.17
CA TRP A 55 -2.11 -15.27 26.30
C TRP A 55 -2.68 -14.74 27.63
N ASN A 56 -3.05 -15.65 28.52
CA ASN A 56 -3.43 -15.30 29.88
C ASN A 56 -2.17 -15.27 30.77
N ASN A 57 -2.07 -14.23 31.62
CA ASN A 57 -0.99 -14.07 32.61
C ASN A 57 0.44 -13.99 32.02
N HIS A 58 0.55 -13.39 30.82
CA HIS A 58 1.84 -13.16 30.14
C HIS A 58 2.10 -11.67 29.96
N TRP A 59 3.36 -11.28 29.83
CA TRP A 59 3.73 -9.89 29.49
C TRP A 59 3.28 -9.52 28.06
N LEU A 60 3.23 -10.47 27.15
CA LEU A 60 2.56 -10.33 25.85
C LEU A 60 1.14 -10.84 26.01
N LYS A 61 0.17 -9.93 25.95
CA LYS A 61 -1.26 -10.24 26.15
C LYS A 61 -1.90 -10.77 24.86
N SER A 62 -1.58 -10.12 23.72
CA SER A 62 -2.05 -10.58 22.42
C SER A 62 -1.05 -10.24 21.32
N LEU A 63 -1.06 -11.03 20.28
CA LEU A 63 -0.32 -10.81 19.04
C LEU A 63 -1.22 -11.15 17.84
N ASP A 64 -1.41 -10.17 16.96
CA ASP A 64 -2.03 -10.36 15.66
C ASP A 64 -0.99 -10.09 14.58
N LEU A 65 -0.84 -11.02 13.66
CA LEU A 65 0.02 -10.93 12.49
C LEU A 65 -0.83 -11.15 11.25
N GLN A 66 -0.64 -10.29 10.26
CA GLN A 66 -1.21 -10.45 8.93
C GLN A 66 -0.11 -10.20 7.90
N ILE A 67 0.02 -11.09 6.93
CA ILE A 67 0.93 -10.96 5.79
C ILE A 67 0.17 -11.35 4.54
N ASP A 68 0.16 -10.48 3.54
CA ASP A 68 -0.48 -10.68 2.25
C ASP A 68 0.52 -10.45 1.12
N GLY A 69 0.63 -11.41 0.22
CA GLY A 69 1.33 -11.26 -1.05
C GLY A 69 0.33 -11.17 -2.18
N TYR A 70 0.50 -10.21 -3.07
CA TYR A 70 -0.45 -9.99 -4.16
C TYR A 70 0.23 -9.75 -5.51
N TYR A 71 -0.52 -10.08 -6.56
CA TYR A 71 -0.22 -9.76 -7.93
C TYR A 71 -1.50 -9.28 -8.62
N ASN A 72 -1.45 -8.09 -9.22
CA ASN A 72 -2.57 -7.48 -9.91
C ASN A 72 -2.15 -7.10 -11.34
N GLU A 73 -2.96 -7.49 -12.31
CA GLU A 73 -2.90 -7.02 -13.68
C GLU A 73 -4.00 -5.98 -13.88
N VAL A 74 -3.62 -4.79 -14.35
CA VAL A 74 -4.55 -3.66 -14.50
C VAL A 74 -4.49 -3.17 -15.94
N ASP A 75 -5.60 -3.29 -16.65
CA ASP A 75 -5.78 -2.75 -17.98
C ASP A 75 -6.50 -1.39 -17.92
N ASP A 76 -6.08 -0.46 -18.78
CA ASP A 76 -6.57 0.92 -18.83
C ASP A 76 -6.50 1.64 -17.46
N LYS A 77 -5.39 1.47 -16.72
CA LYS A 77 -5.22 2.06 -15.40
C LYS A 77 -5.32 3.57 -15.41
N ILE A 78 -6.24 4.13 -14.62
CA ILE A 78 -6.46 5.56 -14.51
C ILE A 78 -5.46 6.17 -13.53
N ILE A 79 -4.65 7.11 -13.99
CA ILE A 79 -3.69 7.85 -13.18
C ILE A 79 -3.73 9.35 -13.50
N ALA A 80 -3.32 10.18 -12.55
CA ALA A 80 -3.03 11.59 -12.77
C ALA A 80 -1.55 11.74 -13.16
N MET A 81 -1.30 12.45 -14.24
CA MET A 81 0.06 12.68 -14.75
C MET A 81 0.32 14.15 -14.97
N PRO A 82 1.53 14.67 -14.65
CA PRO A 82 1.93 15.99 -15.09
C PRO A 82 2.05 16.03 -16.62
N THR A 83 1.54 17.09 -17.23
CA THR A 83 1.75 17.35 -18.66
C THR A 83 3.18 17.90 -18.88
N SER A 84 3.55 18.13 -20.15
CA SER A 84 4.81 18.78 -20.53
C SER A 84 5.06 20.12 -19.81
N ASN A 85 4.00 20.79 -19.38
CA ASN A 85 4.07 21.88 -18.41
C ASN A 85 3.85 21.29 -17.02
N GLN A 86 4.90 21.17 -16.22
CA GLN A 86 4.88 20.55 -14.87
C GLN A 86 3.85 21.16 -13.90
N PHE A 87 3.28 22.31 -14.21
CA PHE A 87 2.21 22.93 -13.42
C PHE A 87 0.79 22.45 -13.80
N ARG A 88 0.66 21.65 -14.84
CA ARG A 88 -0.63 21.10 -15.27
C ARG A 88 -0.63 19.59 -15.18
N TRP A 89 -1.70 19.07 -14.64
CA TRP A 89 -1.97 17.64 -14.52
C TRP A 89 -3.09 17.26 -15.46
N THR A 90 -3.13 16.01 -15.88
CA THR A 90 -4.24 15.44 -16.61
C THR A 90 -4.47 13.99 -16.18
N MET A 91 -5.70 13.52 -16.31
CA MET A 91 -6.05 12.12 -16.12
C MET A 91 -5.84 11.36 -17.40
N ILE A 92 -5.16 10.22 -17.34
CA ILE A 92 -4.94 9.33 -18.50
C ILE A 92 -5.19 7.88 -18.13
N ASN A 93 -5.40 7.04 -19.12
CA ASN A 93 -5.29 5.59 -18.98
C ASN A 93 -3.88 5.15 -19.39
N LEU A 94 -3.21 4.40 -18.52
CA LEU A 94 -2.09 3.52 -18.91
C LEU A 94 -2.69 2.22 -19.43
N GLY A 95 -2.14 1.67 -20.52
CA GLY A 95 -2.73 0.50 -21.17
C GLY A 95 -2.67 -0.76 -20.32
N HIS A 96 -1.47 -1.15 -19.88
CA HIS A 96 -1.26 -2.35 -19.06
C HIS A 96 -0.27 -2.08 -17.93
N VAL A 97 -0.68 -2.36 -16.69
CA VAL A 97 0.14 -2.18 -15.48
C VAL A 97 0.14 -3.46 -14.66
N GLU A 98 1.31 -3.92 -14.27
CA GLU A 98 1.47 -4.99 -13.31
C GLU A 98 1.83 -4.43 -11.94
N ILE A 99 1.12 -4.87 -10.89
CA ILE A 99 1.37 -4.47 -9.52
C ILE A 99 1.58 -5.73 -8.68
N ARG A 100 2.76 -5.86 -8.11
CA ARG A 100 3.11 -6.94 -7.21
C ARG A 100 3.66 -6.39 -5.91
N GLY A 101 3.30 -7.05 -4.82
CA GLY A 101 3.74 -6.54 -3.54
C GLY A 101 3.49 -7.49 -2.37
N LEU A 102 3.84 -6.99 -1.22
CA LEU A 102 3.68 -7.65 0.07
C LEU A 102 3.26 -6.59 1.10
N ASP A 103 2.17 -6.89 1.79
CA ASP A 103 1.70 -6.11 2.93
C ASP A 103 1.86 -6.93 4.21
N ALA A 104 2.39 -6.30 5.27
CA ALA A 104 2.52 -6.91 6.58
C ALA A 104 1.96 -5.96 7.65
N ALA A 105 1.18 -6.50 8.56
CA ALA A 105 0.68 -5.79 9.73
C ALA A 105 0.91 -6.64 10.99
N ILE A 106 1.47 -6.02 12.02
CA ILE A 106 1.72 -6.66 13.32
C ILE A 106 1.11 -5.77 14.39
N ARG A 107 0.20 -6.33 15.17
CA ARG A 107 -0.35 -5.68 16.37
C ARG A 107 0.01 -6.49 17.59
N GLY A 108 0.51 -5.84 18.63
CA GLY A 108 0.83 -6.44 19.91
C GLY A 108 0.26 -5.64 21.08
N GLU A 109 -0.28 -6.35 22.07
CA GLU A 109 -0.70 -5.79 23.35
C GLU A 109 0.21 -6.35 24.44
N TRP A 110 0.80 -5.46 25.24
CA TRP A 110 1.82 -5.78 26.21
C TRP A 110 1.40 -5.27 27.60
N GLY A 111 1.68 -6.03 28.64
CA GLY A 111 1.38 -5.65 30.00
C GLY A 111 2.55 -5.92 30.95
N PHE A 112 3.05 -4.85 31.58
CA PHE A 112 4.17 -4.92 32.50
C PHE A 112 3.74 -4.32 33.86
N GLY A 113 2.99 -5.10 34.64
CA GLY A 113 2.41 -4.65 35.90
C GLY A 113 1.36 -3.56 35.68
N LYS A 114 1.70 -2.30 36.00
CA LYS A 114 0.81 -1.13 35.82
C LYS A 114 1.00 -0.42 34.47
N VAL A 115 1.97 -0.87 33.66
CA VAL A 115 2.23 -0.32 32.34
C VAL A 115 1.52 -1.19 31.31
N GLU A 116 0.75 -0.56 30.43
CA GLU A 116 0.16 -1.18 29.24
C GLU A 116 0.73 -0.49 28.00
N LEU A 117 1.11 -1.30 27.03
CA LEU A 117 1.64 -0.83 25.76
C LEU A 117 0.88 -1.53 24.61
N SER A 118 0.42 -0.75 23.65
CA SER A 118 -0.13 -1.23 22.39
C SER A 118 0.80 -0.82 21.25
N THR A 119 1.09 -1.75 20.36
CA THR A 119 1.97 -1.53 19.23
C THR A 119 1.25 -1.92 17.94
N LEU A 120 1.36 -1.08 16.91
CA LEU A 120 0.93 -1.40 15.56
C LEU A 120 2.06 -1.06 14.60
N PHE A 121 2.51 -2.06 13.87
CA PHE A 121 3.49 -1.93 12.81
C PHE A 121 2.83 -2.31 11.48
N ASN A 122 2.95 -1.45 10.46
CA ASN A 122 2.56 -1.75 9.09
C ASN A 122 3.76 -1.57 8.17
N TYR A 123 3.87 -2.44 7.18
CA TYR A 123 4.88 -2.37 6.14
C TYR A 123 4.26 -2.78 4.81
N THR A 124 4.57 -2.02 3.77
CA THR A 124 4.17 -2.30 2.38
C THR A 124 5.41 -2.28 1.49
N TYR A 125 5.58 -3.32 0.71
CA TYR A 125 6.44 -3.33 -0.46
C TYR A 125 5.56 -3.41 -1.70
N GLN A 126 5.75 -2.47 -2.65
CA GLN A 126 4.94 -2.43 -3.87
C GLN A 126 5.79 -2.10 -5.08
N LYS A 127 5.74 -2.96 -6.09
CA LYS A 127 6.33 -2.74 -7.40
C LYS A 127 5.19 -2.62 -8.40
N ALA A 128 4.94 -1.41 -8.89
CA ALA A 128 3.90 -1.09 -9.86
C ALA A 128 4.56 -0.62 -11.16
N GLN A 129 4.47 -1.42 -12.22
CA GLN A 129 5.23 -1.22 -13.46
C GLN A 129 4.30 -1.03 -14.66
N ASP A 130 4.70 -0.12 -15.54
CA ASP A 130 4.01 0.15 -16.79
C ASP A 130 4.55 -0.74 -17.92
N PHE A 131 3.69 -1.59 -18.45
CA PHE A 131 3.96 -2.48 -19.58
C PHE A 131 3.11 -2.14 -20.80
N THR A 132 2.67 -0.88 -20.93
CA THR A 132 1.76 -0.42 -21.98
C THR A 132 2.38 -0.51 -23.38
N ASP A 133 3.60 0.00 -23.54
CA ASP A 133 4.27 0.10 -24.85
C ASP A 133 5.66 -0.55 -24.81
N PRO A 134 5.83 -1.74 -25.42
CA PRO A 134 7.12 -2.43 -25.48
C PRO A 134 8.25 -1.65 -26.21
N THR A 135 7.87 -0.62 -26.98
CA THR A 135 8.85 0.21 -27.70
C THR A 135 9.30 1.43 -26.89
N SER A 136 8.66 1.68 -25.76
CA SER A 136 9.01 2.78 -24.86
C SER A 136 10.33 2.50 -24.13
N GLU A 137 11.17 3.50 -24.01
CA GLU A 137 12.39 3.46 -23.17
C GLU A 137 12.06 3.19 -21.70
N TRP A 138 10.83 3.48 -21.27
CA TRP A 138 10.35 3.33 -19.89
C TRP A 138 9.50 2.08 -19.68
N TYR A 139 9.50 1.15 -20.65
CA TYR A 139 8.78 -0.12 -20.52
C TYR A 139 9.25 -0.90 -19.30
N GLY A 140 8.31 -1.28 -18.44
CA GLY A 140 8.58 -1.92 -17.15
C GLY A 140 9.08 -0.96 -16.06
N GLY A 141 9.06 0.34 -16.30
CA GLY A 141 9.36 1.37 -15.30
C GLY A 141 8.29 1.45 -14.22
N GLN A 142 8.70 1.91 -13.02
CA GLN A 142 7.79 2.16 -11.90
C GLN A 142 6.87 3.32 -12.26
N ILE A 143 5.57 3.17 -12.03
CA ILE A 143 4.61 4.27 -12.26
C ILE A 143 4.83 5.40 -11.23
N PRO A 144 4.61 6.66 -11.62
CA PRO A 144 4.89 7.80 -10.76
C PRO A 144 4.17 7.78 -9.42
N TYR A 145 4.79 8.39 -8.42
CA TYR A 145 4.28 8.61 -7.05
C TYR A 145 4.02 7.36 -6.21
N ILE A 146 4.34 6.17 -6.71
CA ILE A 146 4.22 4.93 -5.94
C ILE A 146 5.60 4.56 -5.37
N PRO A 147 5.79 4.66 -4.03
CA PRO A 147 7.03 4.23 -3.40
C PRO A 147 7.14 2.72 -3.40
N TRP A 148 8.39 2.20 -3.51
CA TRP A 148 8.63 0.76 -3.38
C TRP A 148 8.40 0.27 -1.95
N HIS A 149 8.72 1.10 -0.96
CA HIS A 149 8.64 0.78 0.45
C HIS A 149 7.83 1.83 1.19
N GLY A 150 6.93 1.40 2.03
CA GLY A 150 6.19 2.24 2.96
C GLY A 150 6.07 1.55 4.31
N GLY A 151 5.90 2.32 5.37
CA GLY A 151 5.68 1.73 6.68
C GLY A 151 5.21 2.72 7.72
N SER A 152 4.64 2.21 8.78
CA SER A 152 4.25 3.01 9.92
C SER A 152 4.39 2.23 11.23
N ILE A 153 4.68 2.94 12.30
CA ILE A 153 4.71 2.41 13.66
C ILE A 153 3.83 3.32 14.50
N ILE A 154 2.91 2.73 15.26
CA ILE A 154 2.10 3.43 16.26
C ILE A 154 2.33 2.74 17.60
N LEU A 155 2.71 3.52 18.60
CA LEU A 155 2.92 3.07 19.96
C LEU A 155 1.99 3.84 20.90
N ASN A 156 1.20 3.13 21.69
CA ASN A 156 0.35 3.73 22.70
C ASN A 156 0.74 3.13 24.05
N GLY A 157 1.25 3.96 24.94
CA GLY A 157 1.64 3.57 26.29
C GLY A 157 0.74 4.19 27.33
N SER A 158 0.38 3.44 28.37
CA SER A 158 -0.34 3.96 29.53
C SER A 158 0.29 3.49 30.83
N TYR A 159 0.32 4.38 31.80
CA TYR A 159 0.74 4.09 33.16
C TYR A 159 -0.15 4.87 34.15
N GLN A 160 -0.99 4.16 34.87
CA GLN A 160 -1.99 4.75 35.79
C GLN A 160 -2.91 5.77 35.05
N THR A 161 -2.73 7.08 35.35
CA THR A 161 -3.48 8.19 34.76
C THR A 161 -2.77 8.84 33.57
N TRP A 162 -1.54 8.43 33.27
CA TRP A 162 -0.75 8.97 32.18
C TRP A 162 -0.90 8.11 30.94
N SER A 163 -1.01 8.76 29.77
CA SER A 163 -0.94 8.10 28.48
C SER A 163 -0.01 8.88 27.55
N CYS A 164 0.70 8.14 26.69
CA CYS A 164 1.57 8.68 25.67
C CYS A 164 1.30 7.94 24.36
N ASN A 165 1.19 8.68 23.27
CA ASN A 165 1.07 8.13 21.92
C ASN A 165 2.26 8.61 21.10
N TYR A 166 2.81 7.72 20.30
CA TYR A 166 3.85 8.03 19.32
C TYR A 166 3.48 7.43 17.98
N SER A 167 3.62 8.19 16.92
CA SER A 167 3.47 7.69 15.56
C SER A 167 4.70 8.03 14.71
N PHE A 168 5.07 7.07 13.86
CA PHE A 168 6.12 7.20 12.86
C PHE A 168 5.59 6.71 11.52
N ILE A 169 5.81 7.49 10.46
CA ILE A 169 5.46 7.14 9.09
C ILE A 169 6.71 7.28 8.22
N TYR A 170 6.98 6.27 7.41
CA TYR A 170 8.03 6.25 6.42
C TYR A 170 7.43 6.07 5.02
N THR A 171 7.82 6.93 4.10
CA THR A 171 7.54 6.80 2.67
C THR A 171 8.86 6.69 1.94
N GLY A 172 9.06 5.57 1.26
CA GLY A 172 10.28 5.26 0.54
C GLY A 172 10.47 6.09 -0.72
N GLU A 173 11.57 5.81 -1.38
CA GLU A 173 11.91 6.40 -2.67
C GLU A 173 10.84 6.07 -3.73
N ARG A 174 10.69 7.00 -4.67
CA ARG A 174 9.76 6.90 -5.80
C ARG A 174 10.19 7.81 -6.93
N TYR A 175 9.61 7.62 -8.10
CA TYR A 175 9.72 8.58 -9.18
C TYR A 175 8.50 9.52 -9.22
N GLU A 176 8.71 10.77 -9.65
CA GLU A 176 7.65 11.78 -9.79
C GLU A 176 7.18 11.94 -11.24
N ALA A 177 7.81 11.23 -12.17
CA ALA A 177 7.41 11.20 -13.58
C ALA A 177 7.60 9.78 -14.15
N VAL A 178 7.08 9.54 -15.36
CA VAL A 178 7.16 8.25 -16.07
C VAL A 178 8.61 7.86 -16.37
N ALA A 179 9.44 8.85 -16.75
CA ALA A 179 10.85 8.64 -16.95
C ALA A 179 11.53 8.31 -15.62
N ASN A 180 11.95 7.07 -15.45
CA ASN A 180 12.61 6.59 -14.25
C ASN A 180 14.11 6.97 -14.28
N ILE A 181 14.41 8.27 -14.31
CA ILE A 181 15.75 8.86 -14.35
C ILE A 181 16.07 9.57 -13.03
N PRO A 182 17.35 9.84 -12.73
CA PRO A 182 17.77 10.47 -11.48
C PRO A 182 17.09 11.82 -11.21
N GLU A 183 16.79 12.60 -12.25
CA GLU A 183 16.15 13.91 -12.16
C GLU A 183 14.72 13.84 -11.64
N ASN A 184 14.05 12.71 -11.82
CA ASN A 184 12.67 12.45 -11.39
C ASN A 184 12.62 11.64 -10.08
N TYR A 185 13.75 11.37 -9.46
CA TYR A 185 13.84 10.57 -8.26
C TYR A 185 13.54 11.41 -7.02
N ALA A 186 12.49 11.05 -6.29
CA ALA A 186 12.15 11.63 -4.99
C ALA A 186 12.76 10.80 -3.87
N GLN A 187 13.53 11.46 -3.01
CA GLN A 187 14.14 10.86 -1.83
C GLN A 187 13.09 10.34 -0.86
N PRO A 188 13.39 9.30 -0.09
CA PRO A 188 12.51 8.86 0.99
C PRO A 188 12.37 9.95 2.06
N TRP A 189 11.25 9.96 2.73
CA TRP A 189 10.98 10.87 3.83
C TRP A 189 10.24 10.16 4.97
N TYR A 190 10.28 10.75 6.15
CA TYR A 190 9.58 10.26 7.32
C TYR A 190 9.05 11.41 8.18
N THR A 191 7.99 11.11 8.90
CA THR A 191 7.44 12.00 9.95
C THR A 191 7.24 11.21 11.23
N HIS A 192 7.24 11.94 12.34
CA HIS A 192 6.92 11.40 13.66
C HIS A 192 6.19 12.46 14.49
N ASP A 193 5.27 12.01 15.31
CA ASP A 193 4.45 12.79 16.24
C ASP A 193 4.50 12.18 17.63
#